data_d4a789801cf0d5353a95360ffc20441b
#
_entry.id   d4a789801cf0d5353a95360ffc20441b
#
_cell.length_a   1.000
_cell.length_b   1.000
_cell.length_c   1.000
_cell.angle_alpha   90.00
_cell.angle_beta   90.00
_cell.angle_gamma   90.00
#
_symmetry.space_group_name_H-M   'P 1'
#
loop_
_entity.id
_entity.type
_entity.pdbx_description
1 polymer ?
#
loop_
_entity_poly.entity_id
_entity_poly.type
_entity_poly.pdbx_seq_one_letter_code
_entity_poly.pdbx_strand_id
1 'polypeptide(L)'
;MTRLVLYLICIVFASSCVTKSINKVNFSLPPQNSKELISRVNSNNQPSQWLALKGTVSLFLKSDSEVSLGISIRVKKDSIIWASVTAPFGIEVFRAALTKDSIYYINRTNRTYFIKPISNISKILNTDIAFNDIQQILAANPKIVKNKYSFKRTNDNFMLTASDYIYTVSNSFRIISGVQIEKGISLIYTYSNFIFENNFPEQLEFLVKSPSQNEFNLTINYSKVVFGQEQKTSFKIPKSYVEAE
;
A
#
# COMPACT_ATOMS: atom_id res chain seq x y z
N MET A 1 19.35 3.12 64.89
CA MET A 1 18.12 2.86 64.08
C MET A 1 18.13 3.56 62.73
N THR A 2 18.56 4.80 62.59
CA THR A 2 18.58 5.58 61.35
C THR A 2 19.47 5.02 60.22
N ARG A 3 20.60 4.38 60.53
CA ARG A 3 21.49 3.80 59.51
C ARG A 3 20.95 2.50 58.89
N LEU A 4 20.14 1.73 59.61
CA LEU A 4 19.53 0.48 59.14
C LEU A 4 18.39 0.77 58.14
N VAL A 5 17.66 1.84 58.34
CA VAL A 5 16.56 2.29 57.45
C VAL A 5 17.11 2.79 56.10
N LEU A 6 18.30 3.42 56.10
CA LEU A 6 18.93 3.90 54.86
C LEU A 6 19.38 2.75 53.94
N TYR A 7 19.85 1.63 54.52
CA TYR A 7 20.22 0.43 53.76
C TYR A 7 19.00 -0.31 53.17
N LEU A 8 17.85 -0.25 53.87
CA LEU A 8 16.62 -0.89 53.36
C LEU A 8 16.03 -0.13 52.20
N ILE A 9 16.19 1.20 52.13
CA ILE A 9 15.71 2.04 51.03
C ILE A 9 16.55 1.85 49.77
N CYS A 10 17.84 1.59 49.86
CA CYS A 10 18.69 1.35 48.69
C CYS A 10 18.44 -0.01 48.00
N ILE A 11 17.83 -0.99 48.65
CA ILE A 11 17.53 -2.30 48.05
C ILE A 11 16.26 -2.28 47.18
N VAL A 12 15.32 -1.33 47.41
CA VAL A 12 14.07 -1.25 46.69
C VAL A 12 14.23 -0.64 45.27
N PHE A 13 15.32 0.09 45.02
CA PHE A 13 15.56 0.71 43.66
C PHE A 13 16.34 -0.18 42.69
N ALA A 14 16.68 -1.42 43.08
CA ALA A 14 17.30 -2.39 42.17
C ALA A 14 16.30 -3.27 41.42
N SER A 15 15.02 -2.88 41.32
CA SER A 15 14.04 -3.49 40.40
C SER A 15 14.39 -3.05 38.98
N SER A 16 15.37 -3.74 38.43
CA SER A 16 15.81 -3.71 37.06
C SER A 16 14.63 -3.77 36.12
N CYS A 17 14.48 -2.72 35.31
CA CYS A 17 13.67 -2.77 34.08
C CYS A 17 14.16 -3.96 33.24
N VAL A 18 13.42 -5.06 33.25
CA VAL A 18 13.54 -6.10 32.23
C VAL A 18 13.06 -5.51 30.91
N THR A 19 13.95 -4.89 30.18
CA THR A 19 13.75 -4.58 28.79
C THR A 19 13.54 -5.90 28.08
N LYS A 20 12.30 -6.15 27.71
CA LYS A 20 11.94 -7.26 26.83
C LYS A 20 12.71 -7.06 25.53
N SER A 21 13.86 -7.70 25.40
CA SER A 21 14.61 -7.70 24.14
C SER A 21 13.69 -8.34 23.10
N ILE A 22 13.21 -7.52 22.18
CA ILE A 22 12.61 -8.03 20.96
C ILE A 22 13.73 -8.79 20.27
N ASN A 23 13.69 -10.11 20.32
CA ASN A 23 14.59 -10.96 19.58
C ASN A 23 14.44 -10.56 18.09
N LYS A 24 15.34 -9.71 17.60
CA LYS A 24 15.57 -9.59 16.16
C LYS A 24 16.01 -10.96 15.72
N VAL A 25 15.13 -11.69 15.09
CA VAL A 25 15.46 -12.98 14.48
C VAL A 25 16.52 -12.68 13.43
N ASN A 26 17.79 -12.92 13.76
CA ASN A 26 18.90 -12.83 12.83
C ASN A 26 18.78 -14.00 11.86
N PHE A 27 18.11 -13.78 10.73
CA PHE A 27 18.05 -14.74 9.64
C PHE A 27 19.41 -14.75 8.93
N SER A 28 20.38 -15.45 9.48
CA SER A 28 21.73 -15.55 8.90
C SER A 28 21.78 -16.37 7.60
N LEU A 29 20.82 -17.25 7.37
CA LEU A 29 20.74 -18.09 6.18
C LEU A 29 19.56 -17.69 5.28
N PRO A 30 19.69 -17.81 3.95
CA PRO A 30 18.58 -17.57 3.04
C PRO A 30 17.44 -18.59 3.25
N PRO A 31 16.18 -18.22 2.98
CA PRO A 31 15.05 -19.14 3.09
C PRO A 31 15.22 -20.31 2.13
N GLN A 32 14.86 -21.51 2.58
CA GLN A 32 15.03 -22.75 1.85
C GLN A 32 13.73 -23.20 1.13
N ASN A 33 12.61 -22.62 1.46
CA ASN A 33 11.30 -22.97 0.91
C ASN A 33 10.30 -21.82 0.98
N SER A 34 9.15 -21.99 0.32
CA SER A 34 8.08 -20.97 0.26
C SER A 34 7.54 -20.61 1.64
N LYS A 35 7.36 -21.59 2.54
CA LYS A 35 6.80 -21.35 3.88
C LYS A 35 7.70 -20.44 4.72
N GLU A 36 8.99 -20.68 4.66
CA GLU A 36 9.98 -19.87 5.37
C GLU A 36 10.07 -18.45 4.79
N LEU A 37 10.08 -18.31 3.46
CA LEU A 37 10.07 -16.99 2.81
C LEU A 37 8.81 -16.21 3.19
N ILE A 38 7.63 -16.80 3.13
CA ILE A 38 6.36 -16.16 3.50
C ILE A 38 6.39 -15.72 4.97
N SER A 39 6.92 -16.53 5.86
CA SER A 39 7.07 -16.17 7.28
C SER A 39 7.94 -14.93 7.46
N ARG A 40 9.07 -14.83 6.74
CA ARG A 40 9.98 -13.67 6.81
C ARG A 40 9.35 -12.41 6.22
N VAL A 41 8.64 -12.52 5.09
CA VAL A 41 7.88 -11.40 4.51
C VAL A 41 6.84 -10.91 5.52
N ASN A 42 6.08 -11.81 6.13
CA ASN A 42 5.04 -11.43 7.09
C ASN A 42 5.61 -10.79 8.38
N SER A 43 6.79 -11.21 8.84
CA SER A 43 7.45 -10.59 10.00
C SER A 43 7.98 -9.18 9.70
N ASN A 44 8.31 -8.88 8.45
CA ASN A 44 8.70 -7.52 8.03
C ASN A 44 7.50 -6.59 7.84
N ASN A 45 6.30 -7.13 7.83
CA ASN A 45 5.07 -6.42 7.55
C ASN A 45 4.60 -5.66 8.81
N GLN A 46 4.86 -4.35 8.86
CA GLN A 46 4.41 -3.48 9.96
C GLN A 46 3.54 -2.34 9.39
N PRO A 47 2.23 -2.58 9.24
CA PRO A 47 1.35 -1.57 8.70
C PRO A 47 1.18 -0.41 9.69
N SER A 48 1.44 0.80 9.23
CA SER A 48 1.15 2.02 9.99
C SER A 48 -0.35 2.26 10.11
N GLN A 49 -0.81 2.82 11.25
CA GLN A 49 -2.21 3.21 11.44
C GLN A 49 -2.62 4.33 10.47
N TRP A 50 -1.70 5.24 10.17
CA TRP A 50 -1.85 6.32 9.22
C TRP A 50 -0.68 6.36 8.25
N LEU A 51 -0.98 6.62 6.99
CA LEU A 51 0.00 6.84 5.94
C LEU A 51 -0.44 8.03 5.10
N ALA A 52 0.45 9.00 4.90
CA ALA A 52 0.24 10.10 3.98
C ALA A 52 1.32 10.10 2.91
N LEU A 53 0.91 10.17 1.66
CA LEU A 53 1.74 10.13 0.48
C LEU A 53 1.49 11.37 -0.36
N LYS A 54 2.55 11.97 -0.90
CA LYS A 54 2.46 13.00 -1.93
C LYS A 54 3.39 12.65 -3.08
N GLY A 55 3.03 13.08 -4.27
CA GLY A 55 3.83 12.83 -5.46
C GLY A 55 3.14 13.26 -6.73
N THR A 56 3.51 12.61 -7.82
CA THR A 56 2.87 12.74 -9.12
C THR A 56 2.25 11.41 -9.52
N VAL A 57 1.14 11.47 -10.23
CA VAL A 57 0.50 10.32 -10.87
C VAL A 57 0.51 10.54 -12.37
N SER A 58 1.00 9.56 -13.11
CA SER A 58 0.96 9.50 -14.57
C SER A 58 -0.04 8.43 -15.00
N LEU A 59 -0.92 8.81 -15.91
CA LEU A 59 -1.88 7.93 -16.56
C LEU A 59 -1.52 7.84 -18.03
N PHE A 60 -1.34 6.62 -18.52
CA PHE A 60 -1.17 6.36 -19.94
C PHE A 60 -2.55 6.11 -20.56
N LEU A 61 -3.00 7.07 -21.36
CA LEU A 61 -4.23 6.98 -22.13
C LEU A 61 -3.92 6.45 -23.54
N LYS A 62 -4.91 5.86 -24.19
CA LYS A 62 -4.80 5.29 -25.56
C LYS A 62 -4.18 6.21 -26.64
N SER A 63 -4.07 7.50 -26.38
CA SER A 63 -3.64 8.53 -27.35
C SER A 63 -2.14 8.84 -27.31
N ASP A 64 -1.28 7.93 -26.82
CA ASP A 64 0.16 8.17 -26.61
C ASP A 64 0.52 9.41 -25.77
N SER A 65 -0.47 10.04 -25.14
CA SER A 65 -0.24 11.18 -24.26
C SER A 65 -0.20 10.75 -22.80
N GLU A 66 0.94 10.93 -22.18
CA GLU A 66 1.10 10.83 -20.75
C GLU A 66 0.57 12.11 -20.09
N VAL A 67 -0.37 11.97 -19.17
CA VAL A 67 -0.86 13.08 -18.35
C VAL A 67 -0.30 12.90 -16.93
N SER A 68 0.58 13.82 -16.53
CA SER A 68 1.15 13.83 -15.18
C SER A 68 0.49 14.91 -14.32
N LEU A 69 -0.04 14.50 -13.16
CA LEU A 69 -0.78 15.34 -12.22
C LEU A 69 -0.21 15.18 -10.80
N GLY A 70 -0.36 16.20 -9.99
CA GLY A 70 -0.03 16.08 -8.57
C GLY A 70 -1.01 15.14 -7.86
N ILE A 71 -0.52 14.32 -6.92
CA ILE A 71 -1.37 13.44 -6.10
C ILE A 71 -1.04 13.57 -4.62
N SER A 72 -2.08 13.53 -3.81
CA SER A 72 -2.00 13.37 -2.35
C SER A 72 -2.89 12.23 -1.93
N ILE A 73 -2.33 11.22 -1.25
CA ILE A 73 -3.07 10.06 -0.76
C ILE A 73 -2.96 10.03 0.77
N ARG A 74 -4.04 9.71 1.44
CA ARG A 74 -4.10 9.52 2.89
C ARG A 74 -4.81 8.22 3.18
N VAL A 75 -4.16 7.35 3.92
CA VAL A 75 -4.69 6.03 4.27
C VAL A 75 -4.82 5.96 5.78
N LYS A 76 -6.02 5.73 6.28
CA LYS A 76 -6.26 5.22 7.63
C LYS A 76 -6.49 3.73 7.53
N LYS A 77 -5.63 2.95 8.17
CA LYS A 77 -5.68 1.49 8.12
C LYS A 77 -7.09 0.97 8.43
N ASP A 78 -7.57 0.06 7.58
CA ASP A 78 -8.86 -0.64 7.68
C ASP A 78 -10.10 0.28 7.72
N SER A 79 -9.96 1.56 7.31
CA SER A 79 -11.03 2.56 7.42
C SER A 79 -11.27 3.31 6.11
N ILE A 80 -10.29 4.08 5.63
CA ILE A 80 -10.45 4.94 4.46
C ILE A 80 -9.15 5.11 3.69
N ILE A 81 -9.25 5.15 2.38
CA ILE A 81 -8.25 5.66 1.45
C ILE A 81 -8.83 6.94 0.86
N TRP A 82 -8.17 8.05 1.08
CA TRP A 82 -8.56 9.35 0.55
C TRP A 82 -7.48 9.82 -0.44
N ALA A 83 -7.89 10.31 -1.60
CA ALA A 83 -6.98 10.81 -2.62
C ALA A 83 -7.49 12.13 -3.21
N SER A 84 -6.56 13.03 -3.50
CA SER A 84 -6.79 14.28 -4.22
C SER A 84 -5.77 14.39 -5.35
N VAL A 85 -6.25 14.65 -6.55
CA VAL A 85 -5.44 14.84 -7.75
C VAL A 85 -5.52 16.31 -8.15
N THR A 86 -4.36 16.91 -8.40
CA THR A 86 -4.21 18.34 -8.69
C THR A 86 -3.53 18.57 -10.02
N ALA A 87 -4.09 19.47 -10.81
CA ALA A 87 -3.44 20.05 -11.99
C ALA A 87 -2.30 21.00 -11.59
N PRO A 88 -1.49 21.50 -12.52
CA PRO A 88 -0.49 22.55 -12.25
C PRO A 88 -1.08 23.70 -11.42
N PHE A 89 -0.24 24.37 -10.64
CA PHE A 89 -0.62 25.43 -9.70
C PHE A 89 -1.51 24.96 -8.53
N GLY A 90 -1.60 23.65 -8.27
CA GLY A 90 -2.31 23.10 -7.11
C GLY A 90 -3.84 23.10 -7.20
N ILE A 91 -4.41 23.28 -8.40
CA ILE A 91 -5.86 23.26 -8.61
C ILE A 91 -6.33 21.81 -8.53
N GLU A 92 -7.15 21.49 -7.53
CA GLU A 92 -7.74 20.15 -7.40
C GLU A 92 -8.73 19.89 -8.54
N VAL A 93 -8.48 18.82 -9.30
CA VAL A 93 -9.33 18.39 -10.42
C VAL A 93 -10.20 17.19 -10.06
N PHE A 94 -9.67 16.27 -9.23
CA PHE A 94 -10.39 15.10 -8.78
C PHE A 94 -10.18 14.88 -7.29
N ARG A 95 -11.19 14.33 -6.63
CA ARG A 95 -11.09 13.79 -5.28
C ARG A 95 -11.80 12.46 -5.21
N ALA A 96 -11.17 11.50 -4.57
CA ALA A 96 -11.78 10.21 -4.30
C ALA A 96 -11.63 9.84 -2.82
N ALA A 97 -12.56 9.05 -2.33
CA ALA A 97 -12.43 8.35 -1.07
C ALA A 97 -13.00 6.94 -1.22
N LEU A 98 -12.27 5.96 -0.73
CA LEU A 98 -12.69 4.57 -0.69
C LEU A 98 -12.85 4.17 0.77
N THR A 99 -13.95 3.51 1.07
CA THR A 99 -14.19 2.80 2.33
C THR A 99 -14.39 1.31 2.03
N LYS A 100 -14.62 0.51 3.06
CA LYS A 100 -14.91 -0.93 2.85
C LYS A 100 -16.19 -1.17 2.05
N ASP A 101 -17.12 -0.20 2.05
CA ASP A 101 -18.45 -0.35 1.48
C ASP A 101 -18.65 0.49 0.22
N SER A 102 -17.97 1.63 0.10
CA SER A 102 -18.31 2.64 -0.90
C SER A 102 -17.11 3.34 -1.51
N ILE A 103 -17.30 3.77 -2.75
CA ILE A 103 -16.44 4.69 -3.50
C ILE A 103 -17.14 6.05 -3.54
N TYR A 104 -16.45 7.08 -3.17
CA TYR A 104 -16.85 8.47 -3.31
C TYR A 104 -15.93 9.13 -4.32
N TYR A 105 -16.48 9.85 -5.28
CA TYR A 105 -15.71 10.54 -6.29
C TYR A 105 -16.30 11.91 -6.60
N ILE A 106 -15.42 12.89 -6.80
CA ILE A 106 -15.76 14.24 -7.24
C ILE A 106 -14.88 14.59 -8.43
N ASN A 107 -15.50 15.02 -9.51
CA ASN A 107 -14.85 15.67 -10.64
C ASN A 107 -15.13 17.19 -10.56
N ARG A 108 -14.11 17.97 -10.29
CA ARG A 108 -14.27 19.43 -10.16
C ARG A 108 -14.31 20.13 -11.51
N THR A 109 -13.75 19.52 -12.54
CA THR A 109 -13.75 20.08 -13.90
C THR A 109 -15.17 20.12 -14.46
N ASN A 110 -15.90 19.01 -14.29
CA ASN A 110 -17.29 18.89 -14.80
C ASN A 110 -18.35 19.19 -13.73
N ARG A 111 -17.94 19.46 -12.49
CA ARG A 111 -18.82 19.66 -11.33
C ARG A 111 -19.77 18.48 -11.11
N THR A 112 -19.23 17.27 -11.22
CA THR A 112 -19.99 16.04 -11.03
C THR A 112 -19.44 15.24 -9.86
N TYR A 113 -20.25 14.35 -9.31
CA TYR A 113 -19.85 13.39 -8.29
C TYR A 113 -20.57 12.05 -8.49
N PHE A 114 -20.05 11.00 -7.88
CA PHE A 114 -20.82 9.78 -7.67
C PHE A 114 -20.49 9.14 -6.31
N ILE A 115 -21.43 8.34 -5.83
CA ILE A 115 -21.26 7.43 -4.70
C ILE A 115 -21.72 6.06 -5.17
N LYS A 116 -20.80 5.10 -5.22
CA LYS A 116 -21.09 3.74 -5.72
C LYS A 116 -20.55 2.70 -4.73
N PRO A 117 -21.14 1.49 -4.67
CA PRO A 117 -20.60 0.40 -3.87
C PRO A 117 -19.14 0.09 -4.26
N ILE A 118 -18.32 -0.35 -3.30
CA ILE A 118 -16.91 -0.68 -3.52
C ILE A 118 -16.72 -1.76 -4.58
N SER A 119 -17.68 -2.67 -4.75
CA SER A 119 -17.68 -3.71 -5.79
C SER A 119 -17.63 -3.17 -7.22
N ASN A 120 -17.92 -1.87 -7.43
CA ASN A 120 -17.77 -1.27 -8.75
C ASN A 120 -16.31 -1.12 -9.18
N ILE A 121 -15.34 -1.12 -8.27
CA ILE A 121 -13.92 -1.16 -8.64
C ILE A 121 -13.60 -2.43 -9.42
N SER A 122 -14.08 -3.58 -8.94
CA SER A 122 -13.87 -4.85 -9.62
C SER A 122 -14.51 -4.87 -11.02
N LYS A 123 -15.64 -4.17 -11.20
CA LYS A 123 -16.26 -4.02 -12.53
C LYS A 123 -15.44 -3.10 -13.45
N ILE A 124 -14.90 -2.00 -12.93
CA ILE A 124 -14.09 -1.05 -13.70
C ILE A 124 -12.77 -1.70 -14.14
N LEU A 125 -12.12 -2.44 -13.25
CA LEU A 125 -10.84 -3.11 -13.49
C LEU A 125 -11.01 -4.52 -14.09
N ASN A 126 -12.24 -5.01 -14.14
CA ASN A 126 -12.61 -6.36 -14.60
C ASN A 126 -11.80 -7.48 -13.88
N THR A 127 -11.44 -7.26 -12.64
CA THR A 127 -10.68 -8.19 -11.80
C THR A 127 -11.17 -8.10 -10.36
N ASP A 128 -11.08 -9.18 -9.62
CA ASP A 128 -11.50 -9.20 -8.22
C ASP A 128 -10.45 -8.51 -7.35
N ILE A 129 -10.74 -7.27 -6.96
CA ILE A 129 -9.90 -6.46 -6.09
C ILE A 129 -10.76 -5.81 -4.99
N ALA A 130 -10.37 -6.00 -3.75
CA ALA A 130 -11.05 -5.46 -2.59
C ALA A 130 -10.35 -4.20 -2.04
N PHE A 131 -11.06 -3.47 -1.17
CA PHE A 131 -10.51 -2.32 -0.44
C PHE A 131 -9.18 -2.63 0.23
N ASN A 132 -9.06 -3.81 0.86
CA ASN A 132 -7.84 -4.22 1.56
C ASN A 132 -6.65 -4.41 0.62
N ASP A 133 -6.88 -4.89 -0.59
CA ASP A 133 -5.81 -5.11 -1.57
C ASP A 133 -5.27 -3.77 -2.06
N ILE A 134 -6.17 -2.83 -2.39
CA ILE A 134 -5.78 -1.46 -2.77
C ILE A 134 -5.00 -0.78 -1.64
N GLN A 135 -5.51 -0.90 -0.40
CA GLN A 135 -4.83 -0.33 0.77
C GLN A 135 -3.42 -0.91 0.95
N GLN A 136 -3.25 -2.21 0.83
CA GLN A 136 -1.98 -2.90 1.01
C GLN A 136 -1.00 -2.55 -0.12
N ILE A 137 -1.48 -2.46 -1.36
CA ILE A 137 -0.66 -2.05 -2.51
C ILE A 137 -0.18 -0.61 -2.33
N LEU A 138 -1.06 0.33 -1.99
CA LEU A 138 -0.68 1.73 -1.73
C LEU A 138 0.27 1.88 -0.53
N ALA A 139 0.13 1.03 0.47
CA ALA A 139 1.02 1.02 1.64
C ALA A 139 2.36 0.30 1.39
N ALA A 140 2.62 -0.16 0.16
CA ALA A 140 3.77 -1.00 -0.20
C ALA A 140 3.96 -2.19 0.74
N ASN A 141 2.85 -2.76 1.17
CA ASN A 141 2.79 -3.81 2.19
C ASN A 141 1.76 -4.90 1.85
N PRO A 142 1.78 -5.43 0.60
CA PRO A 142 0.84 -6.46 0.20
C PRO A 142 1.09 -7.75 0.98
N LYS A 143 0.00 -8.47 1.27
CA LYS A 143 0.07 -9.79 1.86
C LYS A 143 0.17 -10.85 0.78
N ILE A 144 0.98 -11.87 1.03
CA ILE A 144 0.98 -13.06 0.19
C ILE A 144 -0.31 -13.83 0.44
N VAL A 145 -1.13 -13.99 -0.60
CA VAL A 145 -2.37 -14.76 -0.54
C VAL A 145 -2.08 -16.21 -0.19
N LYS A 146 -2.92 -16.85 0.64
CA LYS A 146 -2.72 -18.24 1.03
C LYS A 146 -2.90 -19.16 -0.18
N ASN A 147 -1.83 -19.81 -0.59
CA ASN A 147 -1.82 -20.78 -1.71
C ASN A 147 -0.65 -21.76 -1.56
N LYS A 148 -0.59 -22.75 -2.45
CA LYS A 148 0.58 -23.63 -2.61
C LYS A 148 1.53 -22.99 -3.64
N TYR A 149 2.66 -22.51 -3.19
CA TYR A 149 3.65 -21.86 -4.04
C TYR A 149 4.82 -22.79 -4.36
N SER A 150 5.24 -22.80 -5.62
CA SER A 150 6.60 -23.16 -5.99
C SER A 150 7.53 -22.03 -5.53
N PHE A 151 8.75 -22.40 -5.13
CA PHE A 151 9.77 -21.49 -4.64
C PHE A 151 10.98 -21.56 -5.53
N LYS A 152 11.43 -20.41 -6.01
CA LYS A 152 12.68 -20.27 -6.77
C LYS A 152 13.53 -19.15 -6.17
N ARG A 153 14.80 -19.42 -5.96
CA ARG A 153 15.80 -18.40 -5.60
C ARG A 153 16.57 -18.01 -6.86
N THR A 154 16.77 -16.71 -7.05
CA THR A 154 17.70 -16.12 -8.01
C THR A 154 18.85 -15.47 -7.25
N ASN A 155 19.84 -14.88 -7.96
CA ASN A 155 20.94 -14.20 -7.30
C ASN A 155 20.49 -13.04 -6.43
N ASP A 156 19.46 -12.29 -6.88
CA ASP A 156 19.04 -11.03 -6.27
C ASP A 156 17.68 -11.10 -5.58
N ASN A 157 16.86 -12.11 -5.88
CA ASN A 157 15.47 -12.15 -5.45
C ASN A 157 15.00 -13.58 -5.18
N PHE A 158 13.82 -13.67 -4.55
CA PHE A 158 13.04 -14.91 -4.42
C PHE A 158 11.75 -14.77 -5.22
N MET A 159 11.30 -15.85 -5.82
CA MET A 159 10.04 -15.91 -6.55
C MET A 159 9.12 -16.97 -5.94
N LEU A 160 7.87 -16.60 -5.73
CA LEU A 160 6.76 -17.50 -5.36
C LEU A 160 5.79 -17.54 -6.53
N THR A 161 5.50 -18.73 -7.05
CA THR A 161 4.58 -18.91 -8.18
C THR A 161 3.50 -19.91 -7.84
N ALA A 162 2.26 -19.52 -8.05
CA ALA A 162 1.06 -20.36 -8.03
C ALA A 162 0.31 -20.20 -9.37
N SER A 163 -0.83 -20.89 -9.55
CA SER A 163 -1.65 -20.76 -10.76
C SER A 163 -2.08 -19.30 -11.02
N ASP A 164 -2.48 -18.60 -9.97
CA ASP A 164 -3.18 -17.32 -10.05
C ASP A 164 -2.36 -16.17 -9.46
N TYR A 165 -1.19 -16.46 -8.86
CA TYR A 165 -0.37 -15.48 -8.17
C TYR A 165 1.11 -15.68 -8.42
N ILE A 166 1.82 -14.59 -8.69
CA ILE A 166 3.28 -14.56 -8.73
C ILE A 166 3.75 -13.42 -7.84
N TYR A 167 4.71 -13.69 -6.95
CA TYR A 167 5.34 -12.66 -6.13
C TYR A 167 6.85 -12.69 -6.33
N THR A 168 7.44 -11.52 -6.54
CA THR A 168 8.87 -11.34 -6.47
C THR A 168 9.22 -10.66 -5.16
N VAL A 169 10.14 -11.25 -4.41
CA VAL A 169 10.53 -10.81 -3.07
C VAL A 169 12.02 -10.52 -3.08
N SER A 170 12.41 -9.34 -2.58
CA SER A 170 13.82 -8.94 -2.46
C SER A 170 14.57 -9.73 -1.40
N ASN A 171 15.90 -9.63 -1.40
CA ASN A 171 16.76 -10.19 -0.35
C ASN A 171 16.51 -9.59 1.04
N SER A 172 15.86 -8.44 1.13
CA SER A 172 15.38 -7.83 2.38
C SER A 172 13.98 -8.32 2.80
N PHE A 173 13.45 -9.34 2.13
CA PHE A 173 12.14 -9.94 2.38
C PHE A 173 10.96 -8.97 2.23
N ARG A 174 11.04 -8.08 1.25
CA ARG A 174 9.94 -7.22 0.83
C ARG A 174 9.42 -7.65 -0.53
N ILE A 175 8.11 -7.62 -0.70
CA ILE A 175 7.51 -7.83 -2.02
C ILE A 175 7.85 -6.61 -2.88
N ILE A 176 8.50 -6.85 -4.01
CA ILE A 176 8.84 -5.83 -5.00
C ILE A 176 7.95 -5.88 -6.24
N SER A 177 7.26 -6.99 -6.45
CA SER A 177 6.24 -7.12 -7.49
C SER A 177 5.25 -8.21 -7.12
N GLY A 178 4.00 -8.00 -7.50
CA GLY A 178 2.94 -9.01 -7.43
C GLY A 178 2.13 -9.03 -8.71
N VAL A 179 1.73 -10.23 -9.11
CA VAL A 179 0.82 -10.49 -10.23
C VAL A 179 -0.33 -11.33 -9.73
N GLN A 180 -1.55 -10.89 -9.99
CA GLN A 180 -2.77 -11.68 -9.83
C GLN A 180 -3.35 -11.95 -11.22
N ILE A 181 -3.69 -13.20 -11.50
CA ILE A 181 -4.26 -13.62 -12.78
C ILE A 181 -5.65 -14.16 -12.51
N GLU A 182 -6.67 -13.58 -13.13
CA GLU A 182 -8.05 -14.03 -13.02
C GLU A 182 -8.75 -13.91 -14.37
N LYS A 183 -9.35 -15.01 -14.84
CA LYS A 183 -10.12 -15.05 -16.11
C LYS A 183 -9.35 -14.45 -17.31
N GLY A 184 -8.04 -14.65 -17.36
CA GLY A 184 -7.17 -14.12 -18.42
C GLY A 184 -6.77 -12.66 -18.25
N ILE A 185 -7.20 -11.99 -17.18
CA ILE A 185 -6.80 -10.63 -16.82
C ILE A 185 -5.67 -10.71 -15.82
N SER A 186 -4.65 -9.89 -15.99
CA SER A 186 -3.53 -9.77 -15.08
C SER A 186 -3.52 -8.40 -14.41
N LEU A 187 -3.61 -8.38 -13.09
CA LEU A 187 -3.35 -7.21 -12.26
C LEU A 187 -1.92 -7.31 -11.77
N ILE A 188 -1.11 -6.31 -12.09
CA ILE A 188 0.32 -6.28 -11.81
C ILE A 188 0.61 -5.00 -11.02
N TYR A 189 1.37 -5.12 -9.95
CA TYR A 189 1.96 -3.97 -9.27
C TYR A 189 3.46 -4.20 -9.08
N THR A 190 4.23 -3.13 -9.21
CA THR A 190 5.68 -3.15 -9.06
C THR A 190 6.14 -1.95 -8.26
N TYR A 191 7.06 -2.18 -7.33
CA TYR A 191 7.70 -1.13 -6.54
C TYR A 191 9.16 -1.01 -6.93
N SER A 192 9.64 0.22 -7.01
CA SER A 192 11.05 0.51 -7.29
C SER A 192 11.59 1.64 -6.41
N ASN A 193 12.92 1.72 -6.33
CA ASN A 193 13.64 2.79 -5.63
C ASN A 193 13.21 2.94 -4.17
N PHE A 194 13.57 1.95 -3.33
CA PHE A 194 13.23 1.94 -1.90
C PHE A 194 14.15 2.89 -1.10
N ILE A 195 13.87 4.18 -1.12
CA ILE A 195 14.71 5.26 -0.58
C ILE A 195 14.12 5.94 0.67
N PHE A 196 12.81 5.85 0.90
CA PHE A 196 12.16 6.47 2.04
C PHE A 196 12.33 5.66 3.33
N GLU A 197 11.98 6.28 4.47
CA GLU A 197 11.92 5.60 5.77
C GLU A 197 11.11 4.29 5.69
N ASN A 198 11.46 3.33 6.53
CA ASN A 198 10.87 1.99 6.54
C ASN A 198 10.99 1.25 5.20
N ASN A 199 12.01 1.57 4.39
CA ASN A 199 12.15 1.01 3.04
C ASN A 199 10.88 1.18 2.20
N PHE A 200 10.26 2.34 2.21
CA PHE A 200 9.12 2.62 1.35
C PHE A 200 9.61 2.98 -0.07
N PRO A 201 8.94 2.51 -1.14
CA PRO A 201 9.37 2.77 -2.51
C PRO A 201 9.13 4.23 -2.91
N GLU A 202 9.95 4.72 -3.83
CA GLU A 202 9.71 5.99 -4.51
C GLU A 202 8.66 5.87 -5.61
N GLN A 203 8.53 4.67 -6.22
CA GLN A 203 7.62 4.46 -7.32
C GLN A 203 6.73 3.23 -7.11
N LEU A 204 5.46 3.38 -7.46
CA LEU A 204 4.49 2.31 -7.65
C LEU A 204 3.99 2.35 -9.10
N GLU A 205 4.17 1.27 -9.83
CA GLU A 205 3.50 1.00 -11.09
C GLU A 205 2.34 0.04 -10.85
N PHE A 206 1.19 0.36 -11.40
CA PHE A 206 -0.01 -0.45 -11.32
C PHE A 206 -0.57 -0.64 -12.72
N LEU A 207 -0.69 -1.89 -13.15
CA LEU A 207 -1.06 -2.25 -14.51
C LEU A 207 -2.14 -3.33 -14.50
N VAL A 208 -3.20 -3.12 -15.26
CA VAL A 208 -4.20 -4.15 -15.55
C VAL A 208 -4.15 -4.47 -17.04
N LYS A 209 -3.80 -5.71 -17.37
CA LYS A 209 -3.76 -6.24 -18.74
C LYS A 209 -4.97 -7.14 -18.97
N SER A 210 -5.70 -6.87 -20.05
CA SER A 210 -6.83 -7.67 -20.48
C SER A 210 -6.71 -7.99 -21.98
N PRO A 211 -6.97 -9.24 -22.42
CA PRO A 211 -6.97 -9.57 -23.84
C PRO A 211 -8.03 -8.83 -24.66
N SER A 212 -9.13 -8.42 -24.04
CA SER A 212 -10.32 -7.85 -24.71
C SER A 212 -10.58 -6.39 -24.41
N GLN A 213 -9.82 -5.76 -23.53
CA GLN A 213 -10.03 -4.38 -23.09
C GLN A 213 -8.74 -3.58 -23.14
N ASN A 214 -8.89 -2.25 -23.01
CA ASN A 214 -7.74 -1.37 -22.92
C ASN A 214 -6.94 -1.67 -21.67
N GLU A 215 -5.62 -1.68 -21.80
CA GLU A 215 -4.72 -1.71 -20.68
C GLU A 215 -4.92 -0.46 -19.82
N PHE A 216 -5.01 -0.65 -18.51
CA PHE A 216 -4.97 0.44 -17.55
C PHE A 216 -3.58 0.48 -16.95
N ASN A 217 -2.85 1.57 -17.16
CA ASN A 217 -1.53 1.76 -16.63
C ASN A 217 -1.45 3.07 -15.83
N LEU A 218 -1.02 2.96 -14.59
CA LEU A 218 -0.88 4.08 -13.66
C LEU A 218 0.47 3.99 -12.97
N THR A 219 1.24 5.08 -13.02
CA THR A 219 2.49 5.21 -12.28
C THR A 219 2.36 6.31 -11.24
N ILE A 220 2.73 6.02 -9.99
CA ILE A 220 2.82 7.02 -8.92
C ILE A 220 4.28 7.17 -8.53
N ASN A 221 4.81 8.39 -8.64
CA ASN A 221 6.13 8.75 -8.13
C ASN A 221 5.96 9.56 -6.85
N TYR A 222 6.36 8.99 -5.72
CA TYR A 222 6.24 9.61 -4.41
C TYR A 222 7.39 10.60 -4.15
N SER A 223 7.05 11.79 -3.70
CA SER A 223 8.01 12.81 -3.28
C SER A 223 8.06 13.00 -1.76
N LYS A 224 7.01 12.53 -1.05
CA LYS A 224 6.93 12.59 0.40
C LYS A 224 6.10 11.45 0.95
N VAL A 225 6.61 10.82 2.01
CA VAL A 225 5.95 9.74 2.75
C VAL A 225 5.97 10.10 4.24
N VAL A 226 4.83 9.98 4.93
CA VAL A 226 4.69 10.26 6.37
C VAL A 226 3.90 9.13 7.01
N PHE A 227 4.47 8.52 8.05
CA PHE A 227 3.86 7.43 8.80
C PHE A 227 3.35 7.88 10.16
N GLY A 228 2.29 7.23 10.66
CA GLY A 228 1.81 7.33 12.04
C GLY A 228 1.10 8.64 12.42
N GLN A 229 1.11 9.65 11.57
CA GLN A 229 0.48 10.93 11.84
C GLN A 229 -0.96 10.97 11.33
N GLU A 230 -1.89 11.30 12.20
CA GLU A 230 -3.30 11.46 11.82
C GLU A 230 -3.49 12.50 10.71
N GLN A 231 -4.35 12.19 9.75
CA GLN A 231 -4.61 13.00 8.57
C GLN A 231 -6.08 13.38 8.45
N LYS A 232 -6.37 14.58 7.96
CA LYS A 232 -7.73 14.99 7.63
C LYS A 232 -8.18 14.28 6.35
N THR A 233 -9.27 13.52 6.42
CA THR A 233 -9.85 12.77 5.29
C THR A 233 -11.28 13.23 4.97
N SER A 234 -11.58 14.52 5.21
CA SER A 234 -12.92 15.05 4.98
C SER A 234 -13.30 14.98 3.50
N PHE A 235 -14.51 14.49 3.24
CA PHE A 235 -15.09 14.40 1.91
C PHE A 235 -16.44 15.13 1.92
N LYS A 236 -16.51 16.28 1.26
CA LYS A 236 -17.73 17.09 1.16
C LYS A 236 -18.06 17.34 -0.29
N ILE A 237 -19.25 16.96 -0.71
CA ILE A 237 -19.80 17.23 -2.04
C ILE A 237 -20.38 18.64 -2.03
N PRO A 238 -19.96 19.54 -2.95
CA PRO A 238 -20.56 20.87 -3.05
C PRO A 238 -22.04 20.76 -3.50
N LYS A 239 -22.91 21.59 -2.95
CA LYS A 239 -24.35 21.58 -3.25
C LYS A 239 -24.69 21.82 -4.74
N SER A 240 -23.76 22.47 -5.48
CA SER A 240 -23.93 22.79 -6.90
C SER A 240 -23.49 21.67 -7.83
N TYR A 241 -23.04 20.53 -7.32
CA TYR A 241 -22.57 19.41 -8.15
C TYR A 241 -23.73 18.46 -8.42
N VAL A 242 -23.74 17.88 -9.62
CA VAL A 242 -24.73 16.90 -10.05
C VAL A 242 -24.16 15.49 -9.98
N GLU A 243 -25.03 14.53 -9.68
CA GLU A 243 -24.63 13.14 -9.68
C GLU A 243 -24.38 12.64 -11.11
N ALA A 244 -23.24 11.98 -11.32
CA ALA A 244 -22.91 11.34 -12.59
C ALA A 244 -23.51 9.93 -12.61
N GLU A 245 -24.06 9.53 -13.76
CA GLU A 245 -24.60 8.19 -14.02
C GLU A 245 -23.55 7.08 -13.93
#